data_068a7f2e613a3dd319878f5497478c01
#
_entry.id   068a7f2e613a3dd319878f5497478c01
#
_cell.length_a   1.000
_cell.length_b   1.000
_cell.length_c   1.000
_cell.angle_alpha   90.00
_cell.angle_beta   90.00
_cell.angle_gamma   90.00
#
_symmetry.space_group_name_H-M   'P 1'
#
loop_
_entity.id
_entity.type
_entity.pdbx_description
1 polymer ?
#
loop_
_entity_poly.entity_id
_entity_poly.type
_entity_poly.pdbx_seq_one_letter_code
_entity_poly.pdbx_strand_id
1 'polypeptide(L)'
;MGGLNHKCIALLGTRKIEEQMNIIQQLGGTAVHRPAQGTLYFDSSFIGTQVRGIVDGKFEWIIFTTAIGIDKLFEVAREIGHEGELKEALQKMKIAIRGYKSANNLKQRGIASVVRDDDGSISGLIREMKSFDLKNKSVAVQLYGDPAVELLNWLKKELANYQEIVPYQHVPPKREVLSQLMNEILTNQVNAVTFTSIQQVRFLFQYATEANQKIDLLDALENHVLALPIGKVTGKALQEHGVKRMIIPQDERIGSALMTLNKYYKESVRN
;
A
#
# COMPACT_ATOMS: atom_id res chain seq x y z
N MET A 1 15.37 30.84 3.20
CA MET A 1 14.74 30.29 1.99
C MET A 1 14.42 28.81 2.21
N GLY A 2 13.31 28.31 1.68
CA GLY A 2 12.96 26.90 1.75
C GLY A 2 13.97 26.04 0.97
N GLY A 3 14.20 24.78 1.38
CA GLY A 3 15.11 23.89 0.64
C GLY A 3 14.55 23.42 -0.69
N LEU A 4 13.22 23.51 -0.87
CA LEU A 4 12.57 23.15 -2.11
C LEU A 4 12.43 24.28 -3.14
N ASN A 5 13.12 25.42 -2.93
CA ASN A 5 13.09 26.52 -3.91
C ASN A 5 13.52 26.01 -5.30
N HIS A 6 12.70 26.31 -6.31
CA HIS A 6 12.90 25.91 -7.70
C HIS A 6 12.90 24.37 -7.91
N LYS A 7 12.39 23.59 -6.95
CA LYS A 7 12.25 22.13 -7.08
C LYS A 7 10.82 21.76 -7.41
N CYS A 8 10.65 20.86 -8.37
CA CYS A 8 9.37 20.26 -8.73
C CYS A 8 9.31 18.81 -8.22
N ILE A 9 8.24 18.46 -7.50
CA ILE A 9 8.08 17.15 -6.88
C ILE A 9 6.90 16.42 -7.53
N ALA A 10 7.13 15.23 -8.07
CA ALA A 10 6.07 14.37 -8.57
C ALA A 10 5.43 13.57 -7.42
N LEU A 11 4.12 13.73 -7.25
CA LEU A 11 3.31 13.03 -6.26
C LEU A 11 2.59 11.86 -6.92
N LEU A 12 2.96 10.62 -6.57
CA LEU A 12 2.39 9.40 -7.16
C LEU A 12 1.18 8.85 -6.40
N GLY A 13 0.95 9.33 -5.18
CA GLY A 13 -0.19 8.91 -4.36
C GLY A 13 -1.50 9.52 -4.84
N THR A 14 -2.62 9.07 -4.22
CA THR A 14 -3.97 9.60 -4.48
C THR A 14 -4.64 10.20 -3.24
N ARG A 15 -4.00 10.05 -2.06
CA ARG A 15 -4.56 10.53 -0.79
C ARG A 15 -3.91 11.83 -0.37
N LYS A 16 -4.73 12.77 0.15
CA LYS A 16 -4.27 14.06 0.73
C LYS A 16 -3.35 14.85 -0.20
N ILE A 17 -3.62 14.84 -1.49
CA ILE A 17 -2.75 15.49 -2.50
C ILE A 17 -2.68 16.98 -2.30
N GLU A 18 -3.79 17.64 -2.04
CA GLU A 18 -3.84 19.10 -1.77
C GLU A 18 -2.99 19.46 -0.54
N GLU A 19 -3.09 18.67 0.54
CA GLU A 19 -2.26 18.87 1.75
C GLU A 19 -0.77 18.77 1.41
N GLN A 20 -0.37 17.78 0.61
CA GLN A 20 1.00 17.59 0.17
C GLN A 20 1.50 18.74 -0.72
N MET A 21 0.68 19.16 -1.69
CA MET A 21 0.99 20.31 -2.56
C MET A 21 1.18 21.60 -1.74
N ASN A 22 0.30 21.86 -0.78
CA ASN A 22 0.41 23.00 0.11
C ASN A 22 1.71 22.98 0.94
N ILE A 23 2.09 21.84 1.49
CA ILE A 23 3.36 21.69 2.23
C ILE A 23 4.54 21.99 1.30
N ILE A 24 4.58 21.44 0.09
CA ILE A 24 5.65 21.67 -0.89
C ILE A 24 5.74 23.16 -1.24
N GLN A 25 4.60 23.80 -1.48
CA GLN A 25 4.54 25.25 -1.78
C GLN A 25 5.05 26.10 -0.61
N GLN A 26 4.66 25.81 0.62
CA GLN A 26 5.17 26.47 1.82
C GLN A 26 6.70 26.31 1.99
N LEU A 27 7.26 25.22 1.49
CA LEU A 27 8.70 24.96 1.48
C LEU A 27 9.43 25.59 0.27
N GLY A 28 8.69 26.31 -0.60
CA GLY A 28 9.20 27.06 -1.75
C GLY A 28 9.26 26.26 -3.07
N GLY A 29 8.73 25.03 -3.08
CA GLY A 29 8.74 24.17 -4.27
C GLY A 29 7.41 24.19 -5.05
N THR A 30 7.38 23.43 -6.13
CA THR A 30 6.17 23.13 -6.92
C THR A 30 5.92 21.62 -6.90
N ALA A 31 4.69 21.22 -7.17
CA ALA A 31 4.35 19.81 -7.26
C ALA A 31 3.49 19.51 -8.48
N VAL A 32 3.69 18.32 -9.06
CA VAL A 32 2.83 17.76 -10.09
C VAL A 32 2.21 16.45 -9.58
N HIS A 33 0.92 16.26 -9.83
CA HIS A 33 0.23 15.04 -9.46
C HIS A 33 0.24 14.06 -10.62
N ARG A 34 0.88 12.91 -10.44
CA ARG A 34 1.01 11.83 -11.41
C ARG A 34 0.64 10.51 -10.74
N PRO A 35 -0.66 10.22 -10.56
CA PRO A 35 -1.09 9.02 -9.83
C PRO A 35 -0.59 7.75 -10.55
N ALA A 36 0.37 7.06 -9.93
CA ALA A 36 1.00 5.87 -10.48
C ALA A 36 0.34 4.56 -10.02
N GLN A 37 -0.89 4.65 -9.48
CA GLN A 37 -1.72 3.49 -9.17
C GLN A 37 -3.19 3.89 -9.22
N GLY A 38 -4.03 2.97 -9.69
CA GLY A 38 -5.47 3.00 -9.52
C GLY A 38 -5.93 1.96 -8.50
N THR A 39 -7.17 2.10 -8.02
CA THR A 39 -7.85 1.09 -7.21
C THR A 39 -9.24 0.91 -7.77
N LEU A 40 -9.56 -0.33 -8.15
CA LEU A 40 -10.89 -0.75 -8.52
C LEU A 40 -11.53 -1.40 -7.29
N TYR A 41 -12.63 -0.85 -6.80
CA TYR A 41 -13.48 -1.52 -5.82
C TYR A 41 -14.48 -2.40 -6.56
N PHE A 42 -14.64 -3.63 -6.11
CA PHE A 42 -15.70 -4.49 -6.61
C PHE A 42 -17.06 -3.96 -6.17
N ASP A 43 -18.10 -4.30 -6.91
CA ASP A 43 -19.45 -3.85 -6.59
C ASP A 43 -19.95 -4.46 -5.28
N SER A 44 -20.95 -3.80 -4.67
CA SER A 44 -21.50 -4.21 -3.38
C SER A 44 -22.21 -5.56 -3.45
N SER A 45 -22.68 -5.99 -4.62
CA SER A 45 -23.33 -7.31 -4.77
C SER A 45 -22.31 -8.44 -4.64
N PHE A 46 -21.14 -8.30 -5.28
CA PHE A 46 -20.04 -9.27 -5.20
C PHE A 46 -19.46 -9.33 -3.77
N ILE A 47 -19.15 -8.18 -3.19
CA ILE A 47 -18.61 -8.12 -1.81
C ILE A 47 -19.69 -8.57 -0.81
N GLY A 48 -20.96 -8.27 -1.05
CA GLY A 48 -22.10 -8.69 -0.23
C GLY A 48 -22.22 -10.21 -0.12
N THR A 49 -21.91 -10.97 -1.17
CA THR A 49 -21.87 -12.44 -1.08
C THR A 49 -20.76 -12.94 -0.17
N GLN A 50 -19.62 -12.26 -0.16
CA GLN A 50 -18.49 -12.56 0.73
C GLN A 50 -18.83 -12.21 2.19
N VAL A 51 -19.47 -11.06 2.43
CA VAL A 51 -19.97 -10.65 3.75
C VAL A 51 -20.95 -11.68 4.28
N ARG A 52 -21.95 -12.09 3.50
CA ARG A 52 -22.91 -13.14 3.89
C ARG A 52 -22.20 -14.44 4.25
N GLY A 53 -21.17 -14.85 3.49
CA GLY A 53 -20.38 -16.03 3.82
C GLY A 53 -19.71 -15.96 5.20
N ILE A 54 -19.28 -14.78 5.63
CA ILE A 54 -18.73 -14.58 7.00
C ILE A 54 -19.87 -14.64 8.02
N VAL A 55 -20.98 -13.96 7.79
CA VAL A 55 -22.15 -13.90 8.67
C VAL A 55 -22.76 -15.30 8.88
N ASP A 56 -22.83 -16.10 7.83
CA ASP A 56 -23.34 -17.48 7.85
C ASP A 56 -22.42 -18.47 8.59
N GLY A 57 -21.29 -17.99 9.14
CA GLY A 57 -20.37 -18.82 9.93
C GLY A 57 -19.57 -19.85 9.13
N LYS A 58 -19.33 -19.60 7.83
CA LYS A 58 -18.57 -20.51 6.96
C LYS A 58 -17.10 -20.64 7.35
N PHE A 59 -16.58 -19.74 8.17
CA PHE A 59 -15.15 -19.65 8.46
C PHE A 59 -14.87 -19.71 9.97
N GLU A 60 -13.84 -20.47 10.35
CA GLU A 60 -13.32 -20.50 11.72
C GLU A 60 -12.25 -19.39 11.93
N TRP A 61 -11.56 -19.02 10.86
CA TRP A 61 -10.52 -18.00 10.85
C TRP A 61 -10.80 -16.95 9.80
N ILE A 62 -10.35 -15.71 10.10
CA ILE A 62 -10.20 -14.69 9.09
C ILE A 62 -8.83 -14.00 9.21
N ILE A 63 -8.18 -13.82 8.05
CA ILE A 63 -6.90 -13.12 7.95
C ILE A 63 -7.15 -11.79 7.26
N PHE A 64 -6.91 -10.69 7.97
CA PHE A 64 -6.99 -9.34 7.42
C PHE A 64 -5.60 -8.83 7.04
N THR A 65 -5.42 -8.48 5.79
CA THR A 65 -4.13 -7.95 5.29
C THR A 65 -4.10 -6.43 5.18
N THR A 66 -5.26 -5.73 5.19
CA THR A 66 -5.33 -4.26 5.13
C THR A 66 -6.53 -3.67 5.85
N ALA A 67 -6.34 -2.48 6.45
CA ALA A 67 -7.42 -1.69 7.04
C ALA A 67 -8.48 -1.26 6.01
N ILE A 68 -8.06 -0.94 4.77
CA ILE A 68 -8.97 -0.57 3.67
C ILE A 68 -9.95 -1.69 3.35
N GLY A 69 -9.45 -2.94 3.34
CA GLY A 69 -10.31 -4.10 3.09
C GLY A 69 -11.32 -4.32 4.22
N ILE A 70 -10.92 -4.10 5.48
CA ILE A 70 -11.84 -4.12 6.62
C ILE A 70 -12.93 -3.05 6.46
N ASP A 71 -12.52 -1.80 6.17
CA ASP A 71 -13.47 -0.69 5.99
C ASP A 71 -14.48 -1.00 4.88
N LYS A 72 -14.02 -1.53 3.73
CA LYS A 72 -14.92 -1.86 2.62
C LYS A 72 -15.89 -2.99 2.94
N LEU A 73 -15.47 -4.01 3.69
CA LEU A 73 -16.38 -5.07 4.14
C LEU A 73 -17.48 -4.52 5.05
N PHE A 74 -17.13 -3.63 6.01
CA PHE A 74 -18.11 -3.00 6.90
C PHE A 74 -19.03 -2.00 6.15
N GLU A 75 -18.48 -1.25 5.17
CA GLU A 75 -19.27 -0.36 4.32
C GLU A 75 -20.36 -1.16 3.58
N VAL A 76 -19.97 -2.24 2.89
CA VAL A 76 -20.93 -3.08 2.15
C VAL A 76 -21.87 -3.81 3.11
N ALA A 77 -21.40 -4.29 4.25
CA ALA A 77 -22.28 -4.92 5.26
C ALA A 77 -23.37 -3.94 5.73
N ARG A 78 -23.05 -2.66 5.90
CA ARG A 78 -24.02 -1.60 6.23
C ARG A 78 -25.01 -1.39 5.09
N GLU A 79 -24.54 -1.30 3.84
CA GLU A 79 -25.39 -1.13 2.65
C GLU A 79 -26.41 -2.25 2.49
N ILE A 80 -26.03 -3.51 2.82
CA ILE A 80 -26.92 -4.67 2.72
C ILE A 80 -27.65 -5.02 4.03
N GLY A 81 -27.51 -4.19 5.09
CA GLY A 81 -28.22 -4.34 6.36
C GLY A 81 -27.65 -5.39 7.31
N HIS A 82 -26.40 -5.85 7.11
CA HIS A 82 -25.75 -6.93 7.89
C HIS A 82 -24.55 -6.46 8.73
N GLU A 83 -24.41 -5.15 9.05
CA GLU A 83 -23.25 -4.64 9.77
C GLU A 83 -23.13 -5.23 11.19
N GLY A 84 -24.27 -5.37 11.90
CA GLY A 84 -24.32 -5.95 13.25
C GLY A 84 -23.91 -7.42 13.24
N GLU A 85 -24.52 -8.20 12.36
CA GLU A 85 -24.23 -9.63 12.23
C GLU A 85 -22.78 -9.90 11.80
N LEU A 86 -22.23 -9.08 10.89
CA LEU A 86 -20.81 -9.16 10.53
C LEU A 86 -19.92 -8.94 11.75
N LYS A 87 -20.22 -7.93 12.57
CA LYS A 87 -19.46 -7.65 13.80
C LYS A 87 -19.53 -8.82 14.76
N GLU A 88 -20.71 -9.38 15.00
CA GLU A 88 -20.92 -10.54 15.88
C GLU A 88 -20.19 -11.78 15.36
N ALA A 89 -20.26 -12.05 14.05
CA ALA A 89 -19.55 -13.16 13.42
C ALA A 89 -18.04 -13.03 13.62
N LEU A 90 -17.48 -11.84 13.34
CA LEU A 90 -16.04 -11.57 13.54
C LEU A 90 -15.60 -11.71 15.00
N GLN A 91 -16.44 -11.36 15.98
CA GLN A 91 -16.12 -11.54 17.39
C GLN A 91 -16.04 -13.02 17.82
N LYS A 92 -16.71 -13.93 17.08
CA LYS A 92 -16.68 -15.38 17.33
C LYS A 92 -15.55 -16.10 16.59
N MET A 93 -14.96 -15.47 15.57
CA MET A 93 -13.89 -16.04 14.76
C MET A 93 -12.51 -15.81 15.38
N LYS A 94 -11.54 -16.66 15.03
CA LYS A 94 -10.13 -16.38 15.26
C LYS A 94 -9.63 -15.43 14.17
N ILE A 95 -9.06 -14.30 14.59
CA ILE A 95 -8.65 -13.24 13.66
C ILE A 95 -7.14 -13.09 13.68
N ALA A 96 -6.51 -13.16 12.51
CA ALA A 96 -5.12 -12.80 12.28
C ALA A 96 -5.04 -11.51 11.47
N ILE A 97 -4.10 -10.62 11.82
CA ILE A 97 -4.03 -9.27 11.24
C ILE A 97 -2.61 -8.94 10.82
N ARG A 98 -2.48 -8.39 9.61
CA ARG A 98 -1.26 -7.73 9.16
C ARG A 98 -1.33 -6.23 9.42
N GLY A 99 -0.32 -5.73 10.14
CA GLY A 99 -0.03 -4.30 10.34
C GLY A 99 -0.89 -3.61 11.39
N TYR A 100 -0.30 -2.61 12.01
CA TYR A 100 -0.92 -1.86 13.11
C TYR A 100 -2.18 -1.09 12.70
N LYS A 101 -2.30 -0.65 11.42
CA LYS A 101 -3.48 0.08 10.92
C LYS A 101 -4.72 -0.82 10.93
N SER A 102 -4.57 -2.08 10.50
CA SER A 102 -5.64 -3.07 10.55
C SER A 102 -6.03 -3.41 11.99
N ALA A 103 -5.03 -3.55 12.88
CA ALA A 103 -5.28 -3.80 14.30
C ALA A 103 -6.07 -2.65 14.96
N ASN A 104 -5.67 -1.40 14.73
CA ASN A 104 -6.37 -0.22 15.25
C ASN A 104 -7.80 -0.12 14.70
N ASN A 105 -7.98 -0.44 13.42
CA ASN A 105 -9.28 -0.44 12.76
C ASN A 105 -10.28 -1.41 13.43
N LEU A 106 -9.86 -2.65 13.68
CA LEU A 106 -10.70 -3.63 14.38
C LEU A 106 -10.92 -3.26 15.85
N LYS A 107 -9.89 -2.77 16.54
CA LYS A 107 -9.99 -2.32 17.94
C LYS A 107 -11.04 -1.21 18.09
N GLN A 108 -11.09 -0.23 17.18
CA GLN A 108 -12.11 0.83 17.18
C GLN A 108 -13.54 0.27 17.01
N ARG A 109 -13.70 -0.90 16.39
CA ARG A 109 -14.97 -1.61 16.24
C ARG A 109 -15.28 -2.56 17.40
N GLY A 110 -14.39 -2.65 18.40
CA GLY A 110 -14.54 -3.57 19.54
C GLY A 110 -14.33 -5.04 19.15
N ILE A 111 -13.47 -5.29 18.14
CA ILE A 111 -13.12 -6.64 17.68
C ILE A 111 -11.66 -6.92 18.02
N ALA A 112 -11.40 -8.03 18.72
CA ALA A 112 -10.06 -8.47 19.09
C ALA A 112 -9.45 -9.39 18.04
N SER A 113 -8.13 -9.36 17.89
CA SER A 113 -7.37 -10.34 17.11
C SER A 113 -6.60 -11.29 18.03
N VAL A 114 -6.39 -12.53 17.60
CA VAL A 114 -5.57 -13.50 18.31
C VAL A 114 -4.13 -13.52 17.80
N VAL A 115 -3.90 -13.06 16.58
CA VAL A 115 -2.58 -12.98 15.96
C VAL A 115 -2.39 -11.61 15.33
N ARG A 116 -1.21 -11.02 15.51
CA ARG A 116 -0.75 -9.82 14.80
C ARG A 116 0.74 -9.95 14.51
N ASP A 117 1.14 -9.57 13.31
CA ASP A 117 2.55 -9.41 12.95
C ASP A 117 3.21 -8.27 13.74
N ASP A 118 4.53 -8.32 13.80
CA ASP A 118 5.38 -7.33 14.49
C ASP A 118 6.00 -6.29 13.53
N ASP A 119 6.10 -6.62 12.23
CA ASP A 119 6.86 -5.86 11.24
C ASP A 119 6.04 -5.32 10.05
N GLY A 120 4.73 -5.59 9.98
CA GLY A 120 3.84 -5.19 8.89
C GLY A 120 3.96 -6.05 7.63
N SER A 121 4.71 -7.16 7.66
CA SER A 121 4.94 -8.04 6.53
C SER A 121 4.02 -9.28 6.52
N ILE A 122 3.87 -9.90 5.34
CA ILE A 122 3.20 -11.21 5.21
C ILE A 122 4.05 -12.30 5.88
N SER A 123 5.37 -12.26 5.71
CA SER A 123 6.28 -13.23 6.33
C SER A 123 6.23 -13.15 7.86
N GLY A 124 6.12 -11.94 8.43
CA GLY A 124 5.91 -11.72 9.87
C GLY A 124 4.59 -12.33 10.33
N LEU A 125 3.49 -12.08 9.62
CA LEU A 125 2.19 -12.67 9.94
C LEU A 125 2.23 -14.22 9.89
N ILE A 126 2.83 -14.80 8.85
CA ILE A 126 3.01 -16.26 8.75
C ILE A 126 3.81 -16.79 9.94
N ARG A 127 4.90 -16.11 10.33
CA ARG A 127 5.73 -16.50 11.49
C ARG A 127 4.89 -16.61 12.77
N GLU A 128 4.06 -15.60 13.06
CA GLU A 128 3.21 -15.57 14.24
C GLU A 128 2.07 -16.62 14.18
N MET A 129 1.57 -16.93 12.98
CA MET A 129 0.51 -17.92 12.78
C MET A 129 1.00 -19.38 12.89
N LYS A 130 2.30 -19.67 12.78
CA LYS A 130 2.85 -21.03 12.86
C LYS A 130 2.57 -21.78 14.16
N SER A 131 2.22 -21.06 15.23
CA SER A 131 1.82 -21.65 16.52
C SER A 131 0.41 -22.24 16.53
N PHE A 132 -0.36 -22.06 15.45
CA PHE A 132 -1.74 -22.52 15.35
C PHE A 132 -1.87 -23.65 14.31
N ASP A 133 -2.63 -24.67 14.68
CA ASP A 133 -2.99 -25.73 13.73
C ASP A 133 -4.12 -25.25 12.81
N LEU A 134 -3.81 -25.14 11.52
CA LEU A 134 -4.76 -24.73 10.48
C LEU A 134 -5.23 -25.90 9.61
N LYS A 135 -4.79 -27.12 9.87
CA LYS A 135 -5.17 -28.30 9.08
C LYS A 135 -6.68 -28.49 9.10
N ASN A 136 -7.24 -28.56 7.90
CA ASN A 136 -8.69 -28.68 7.66
C ASN A 136 -9.55 -27.52 8.21
N LYS A 137 -8.94 -26.41 8.67
CA LYS A 137 -9.66 -25.23 9.13
C LYS A 137 -10.17 -24.42 7.95
N SER A 138 -11.39 -23.86 8.11
CA SER A 138 -11.96 -22.93 7.14
C SER A 138 -11.43 -21.51 7.40
N VAL A 139 -10.72 -20.94 6.42
CA VAL A 139 -10.01 -19.67 6.55
C VAL A 139 -10.47 -18.67 5.49
N ALA A 140 -11.01 -17.54 5.89
CA ALA A 140 -11.23 -16.39 5.02
C ALA A 140 -9.94 -15.57 4.93
N VAL A 141 -9.51 -15.20 3.73
CA VAL A 141 -8.30 -14.38 3.52
C VAL A 141 -8.68 -13.10 2.80
N GLN A 142 -8.74 -11.99 3.53
CA GLN A 142 -8.96 -10.68 2.92
C GLN A 142 -7.66 -10.21 2.28
N LEU A 143 -7.65 -10.11 0.95
CA LEU A 143 -6.50 -9.69 0.16
C LEU A 143 -6.37 -8.17 0.10
N TYR A 144 -5.16 -7.71 -0.18
CA TYR A 144 -4.80 -6.29 -0.24
C TYR A 144 -4.76 -5.72 -1.67
N GLY A 145 -5.60 -6.25 -2.55
CA GLY A 145 -5.70 -5.82 -3.96
C GLY A 145 -4.71 -6.48 -4.91
N ASP A 146 -3.79 -7.29 -4.39
CA ASP A 146 -2.87 -8.15 -5.13
C ASP A 146 -2.90 -9.58 -4.55
N PRO A 147 -2.54 -10.60 -5.36
CA PRO A 147 -2.39 -11.96 -4.86
C PRO A 147 -1.34 -12.03 -3.76
N ALA A 148 -1.73 -12.50 -2.57
CA ALA A 148 -0.80 -12.74 -1.46
C ALA A 148 -0.14 -14.11 -1.61
N VAL A 149 0.64 -14.31 -2.68
CA VAL A 149 1.16 -15.62 -3.11
C VAL A 149 1.89 -16.36 -1.97
N GLU A 150 2.71 -15.66 -1.19
CA GLU A 150 3.42 -16.24 -0.04
C GLU A 150 2.44 -16.79 1.01
N LEU A 151 1.42 -16.00 1.39
CA LEU A 151 0.41 -16.39 2.36
C LEU A 151 -0.44 -17.57 1.86
N LEU A 152 -0.91 -17.49 0.62
CA LEU A 152 -1.75 -18.54 0.04
C LEU A 152 -0.99 -19.85 -0.12
N ASN A 153 0.28 -19.79 -0.53
CA ASN A 153 1.14 -20.99 -0.62
C ASN A 153 1.41 -21.59 0.76
N TRP A 154 1.59 -20.76 1.79
CA TRP A 154 1.75 -21.25 3.15
C TRP A 154 0.46 -21.93 3.64
N LEU A 155 -0.73 -21.31 3.48
CA LEU A 155 -2.00 -21.93 3.85
C LEU A 155 -2.24 -23.28 3.14
N LYS A 156 -1.85 -23.41 1.86
CA LYS A 156 -1.88 -24.69 1.14
C LYS A 156 -1.00 -25.74 1.81
N LYS A 157 0.22 -25.37 2.22
CA LYS A 157 1.15 -26.29 2.91
C LYS A 157 0.60 -26.73 4.27
N GLU A 158 -0.09 -25.84 4.98
CA GLU A 158 -0.77 -26.14 6.26
C GLU A 158 -2.08 -26.94 6.07
N LEU A 159 -2.45 -27.29 4.83
CA LEU A 159 -3.70 -27.99 4.49
C LEU A 159 -4.96 -27.26 4.97
N ALA A 160 -4.95 -25.94 5.00
CA ALA A 160 -6.08 -25.10 5.33
C ALA A 160 -7.08 -25.03 4.14
N ASN A 161 -8.37 -25.04 4.42
CA ASN A 161 -9.43 -24.78 3.44
C ASN A 161 -9.66 -23.28 3.38
N TYR A 162 -8.98 -22.56 2.47
CA TYR A 162 -9.09 -21.11 2.43
C TYR A 162 -9.97 -20.61 1.27
N GLN A 163 -10.62 -19.48 1.51
CA GLN A 163 -11.33 -18.69 0.50
C GLN A 163 -10.80 -17.25 0.52
N GLU A 164 -10.51 -16.72 -0.66
CA GLU A 164 -10.08 -15.35 -0.85
C GLU A 164 -11.28 -14.41 -0.79
N ILE A 165 -11.12 -13.31 -0.03
CA ILE A 165 -12.04 -12.18 0.05
C ILE A 165 -11.35 -11.00 -0.60
N VAL A 166 -11.87 -10.54 -1.74
CA VAL A 166 -11.24 -9.50 -2.58
C VAL A 166 -12.15 -8.28 -2.65
N PRO A 167 -12.09 -7.37 -1.66
CA PRO A 167 -12.95 -6.18 -1.64
C PRO A 167 -12.53 -5.11 -2.63
N TYR A 168 -11.28 -5.13 -3.10
CA TYR A 168 -10.72 -4.21 -4.07
C TYR A 168 -9.53 -4.83 -4.81
N GLN A 169 -9.17 -4.24 -5.93
CA GLN A 169 -8.00 -4.63 -6.72
C GLN A 169 -7.17 -3.39 -7.08
N HIS A 170 -5.86 -3.51 -7.03
CA HIS A 170 -4.98 -2.51 -7.61
C HIS A 170 -4.95 -2.66 -9.13
N VAL A 171 -5.18 -1.56 -9.81
CA VAL A 171 -5.13 -1.51 -11.28
C VAL A 171 -4.04 -0.53 -11.72
N PRO A 172 -3.40 -0.78 -12.87
CA PRO A 172 -2.46 0.17 -13.42
C PRO A 172 -3.15 1.53 -13.65
N PRO A 173 -2.44 2.63 -13.50
CA PRO A 173 -2.96 3.94 -13.89
C PRO A 173 -3.10 4.02 -15.41
N LYS A 174 -3.74 5.09 -15.89
CA LYS A 174 -3.80 5.35 -17.32
C LYS A 174 -2.38 5.43 -17.90
N ARG A 175 -2.17 4.80 -19.05
CA ARG A 175 -0.85 4.74 -19.72
C ARG A 175 -0.26 6.12 -20.01
N GLU A 176 -1.13 7.10 -20.33
CA GLU A 176 -0.74 8.49 -20.59
C GLU A 176 -0.11 9.14 -19.34
N VAL A 177 -0.62 8.84 -18.15
CA VAL A 177 -0.08 9.38 -16.90
C VAL A 177 1.33 8.85 -16.64
N LEU A 178 1.56 7.54 -16.86
CA LEU A 178 2.89 6.95 -16.72
C LEU A 178 3.86 7.46 -17.82
N SER A 179 3.38 7.60 -19.04
CA SER A 179 4.17 8.18 -20.14
C SER A 179 4.61 9.61 -19.83
N GLN A 180 3.71 10.44 -19.31
CA GLN A 180 4.01 11.80 -18.91
C GLN A 180 5.01 11.83 -17.73
N LEU A 181 4.79 11.03 -16.71
CA LEU A 181 5.70 10.91 -15.57
C LEU A 181 7.11 10.48 -16.02
N MET A 182 7.20 9.47 -16.89
CA MET A 182 8.48 9.01 -17.44
C MET A 182 9.19 10.14 -18.18
N ASN A 183 8.49 10.85 -19.08
CA ASN A 183 9.07 11.98 -19.79
C ASN A 183 9.59 13.07 -18.82
N GLU A 184 8.79 13.43 -17.79
CA GLU A 184 9.17 14.42 -16.79
C GLU A 184 10.41 13.99 -15.97
N ILE A 185 10.56 12.69 -15.68
CA ILE A 185 11.74 12.12 -15.01
C ILE A 185 12.96 12.19 -15.96
N LEU A 186 12.84 11.66 -17.18
CA LEU A 186 13.94 11.53 -18.11
C LEU A 186 14.45 12.90 -18.63
N THR A 187 13.59 13.92 -18.65
CA THR A 187 13.95 15.28 -19.07
C THR A 187 14.24 16.22 -17.89
N ASN A 188 14.37 15.69 -16.66
CA ASN A 188 14.67 16.44 -15.45
C ASN A 188 13.68 17.58 -15.13
N GLN A 189 12.41 17.46 -15.57
CA GLN A 189 11.34 18.40 -15.24
C GLN A 189 10.88 18.26 -13.80
N VAL A 190 11.13 17.10 -13.18
CA VAL A 190 10.92 16.87 -11.75
C VAL A 190 12.25 16.59 -11.07
N ASN A 191 12.37 17.01 -9.81
CA ASN A 191 13.60 16.84 -9.02
C ASN A 191 13.50 15.71 -8.02
N ALA A 192 12.27 15.31 -7.64
CA ALA A 192 12.03 14.15 -6.78
C ALA A 192 10.69 13.51 -7.12
N VAL A 193 10.57 12.21 -6.81
CA VAL A 193 9.35 11.42 -7.01
C VAL A 193 8.99 10.75 -5.69
N THR A 194 7.75 10.96 -5.20
CA THR A 194 7.27 10.33 -3.95
C THR A 194 6.63 8.97 -4.25
N PHE A 195 6.98 7.96 -3.45
CA PHE A 195 6.38 6.62 -3.54
C PHE A 195 5.70 6.29 -2.22
N THR A 196 4.38 6.16 -2.21
CA THR A 196 3.59 5.85 -1.02
C THR A 196 3.18 4.39 -0.91
N SER A 197 3.42 3.59 -1.96
CA SER A 197 3.09 2.16 -2.00
C SER A 197 4.00 1.38 -2.96
N ILE A 198 4.10 0.07 -2.73
CA ILE A 198 4.81 -0.88 -3.63
C ILE A 198 4.20 -0.88 -5.03
N GLN A 199 2.87 -0.73 -5.15
CA GLN A 199 2.16 -0.76 -6.44
C GLN A 199 2.63 0.35 -7.38
N GLN A 200 2.91 1.54 -6.83
CA GLN A 200 3.45 2.67 -7.62
C GLN A 200 4.82 2.33 -8.19
N VAL A 201 5.68 1.70 -7.38
CA VAL A 201 6.98 1.20 -7.84
C VAL A 201 6.79 0.17 -8.95
N ARG A 202 5.96 -0.85 -8.70
CA ARG A 202 5.70 -1.93 -9.65
C ARG A 202 5.18 -1.40 -10.99
N PHE A 203 4.15 -0.56 -10.99
CA PHE A 203 3.55 -0.05 -12.23
C PHE A 203 4.49 0.87 -12.99
N LEU A 204 5.27 1.72 -12.32
CA LEU A 204 6.26 2.56 -12.98
C LEU A 204 7.36 1.72 -13.63
N PHE A 205 7.92 0.75 -12.93
CA PHE A 205 8.98 -0.11 -13.46
C PHE A 205 8.48 -1.11 -14.52
N GLN A 206 7.25 -1.58 -14.40
CA GLN A 206 6.61 -2.36 -15.45
C GLN A 206 6.48 -1.53 -16.73
N TYR A 207 5.94 -0.30 -16.63
CA TYR A 207 5.83 0.61 -17.77
C TYR A 207 7.20 0.90 -18.39
N ALA A 208 8.21 1.22 -17.58
CA ALA A 208 9.57 1.47 -18.06
C ALA A 208 10.17 0.27 -18.79
N THR A 209 9.89 -0.95 -18.33
CA THR A 209 10.33 -2.19 -18.99
C THR A 209 9.61 -2.39 -20.33
N GLU A 210 8.29 -2.22 -20.38
CA GLU A 210 7.48 -2.32 -21.59
C GLU A 210 7.87 -1.26 -22.66
N ALA A 211 8.28 -0.07 -22.20
CA ALA A 211 8.75 1.02 -23.06
C ALA A 211 10.24 0.90 -23.44
N ASN A 212 10.96 -0.13 -22.97
CA ASN A 212 12.43 -0.27 -23.11
C ASN A 212 13.23 0.91 -22.50
N GLN A 213 12.70 1.56 -21.46
CA GLN A 213 13.29 2.75 -20.80
C GLN A 213 13.74 2.46 -19.35
N LYS A 214 13.82 1.18 -18.94
CA LYS A 214 14.18 0.83 -17.56
C LYS A 214 15.58 1.31 -17.18
N ILE A 215 16.54 1.22 -18.08
CA ILE A 215 17.93 1.66 -17.84
C ILE A 215 17.96 3.19 -17.69
N ASP A 216 17.27 3.92 -18.58
CA ASP A 216 17.20 5.39 -18.53
C ASP A 216 16.51 5.87 -17.25
N LEU A 217 15.45 5.18 -16.80
CA LEU A 217 14.80 5.48 -15.52
C LEU A 217 15.75 5.29 -14.34
N LEU A 218 16.52 4.20 -14.33
CA LEU A 218 17.50 3.95 -13.26
C LEU A 218 18.60 4.99 -13.26
N ASP A 219 19.12 5.38 -14.43
CA ASP A 219 20.13 6.44 -14.55
C ASP A 219 19.58 7.79 -14.06
N ALA A 220 18.37 8.15 -14.48
CA ALA A 220 17.73 9.39 -14.02
C ALA A 220 17.53 9.42 -12.51
N LEU A 221 17.10 8.30 -11.89
CA LEU A 221 16.93 8.20 -10.44
C LEU A 221 18.24 8.19 -9.67
N GLU A 222 19.33 7.69 -10.27
CA GLU A 222 20.66 7.71 -9.65
C GLU A 222 21.29 9.11 -9.69
N ASN A 223 21.18 9.81 -10.83
CA ASN A 223 21.98 11.02 -11.09
C ASN A 223 21.18 12.33 -10.94
N HIS A 224 19.89 12.34 -11.26
CA HIS A 224 19.12 13.58 -11.43
C HIS A 224 17.89 13.70 -10.54
N VAL A 225 17.09 12.67 -10.44
CA VAL A 225 15.77 12.69 -9.77
C VAL A 225 15.80 11.83 -8.51
N LEU A 226 15.51 12.42 -7.36
CA LEU A 226 15.56 11.71 -6.09
C LEU A 226 14.32 10.86 -5.85
N ALA A 227 14.49 9.57 -5.58
CA ALA A 227 13.39 8.72 -5.11
C ALA A 227 13.11 8.97 -3.62
N LEU A 228 11.83 9.22 -3.29
CA LEU A 228 11.36 9.48 -1.93
C LEU A 228 10.26 8.46 -1.53
N PRO A 229 10.64 7.22 -1.17
CA PRO A 229 9.70 6.28 -0.56
C PRO A 229 9.29 6.75 0.83
N ILE A 230 7.98 6.64 1.15
CA ILE A 230 7.47 7.12 2.44
C ILE A 230 7.75 6.12 3.56
N GLY A 231 7.92 4.82 3.25
CA GLY A 231 8.20 3.79 4.23
C GLY A 231 9.25 2.79 3.75
N LYS A 232 9.82 2.05 4.71
CA LYS A 232 10.88 1.06 4.48
C LYS A 232 10.49 -0.03 3.48
N VAL A 233 9.23 -0.48 3.52
CA VAL A 233 8.71 -1.53 2.62
C VAL A 233 8.71 -1.05 1.17
N THR A 234 8.30 0.20 0.94
CA THR A 234 8.35 0.82 -0.40
C THR A 234 9.81 1.08 -0.85
N GLY A 235 10.67 1.48 0.10
CA GLY A 235 12.10 1.64 -0.17
C GLY A 235 12.76 0.32 -0.59
N LYS A 236 12.44 -0.78 0.10
CA LYS A 236 12.92 -2.12 -0.26
C LYS A 236 12.49 -2.51 -1.68
N ALA A 237 11.22 -2.25 -2.05
CA ALA A 237 10.74 -2.52 -3.40
C ALA A 237 11.51 -1.72 -4.47
N LEU A 238 11.86 -0.45 -4.22
CA LEU A 238 12.72 0.34 -5.10
C LEU A 238 14.12 -0.27 -5.23
N GLN A 239 14.73 -0.74 -4.12
CA GLN A 239 16.03 -1.41 -4.12
C GLN A 239 16.01 -2.70 -4.93
N GLU A 240 14.96 -3.51 -4.83
CA GLU A 240 14.77 -4.74 -5.61
C GLU A 240 14.69 -4.46 -7.13
N HIS A 241 14.23 -3.27 -7.53
CA HIS A 241 14.26 -2.81 -8.92
C HIS A 241 15.60 -2.21 -9.35
N GLY A 242 16.56 -2.00 -8.42
CA GLY A 242 17.89 -1.49 -8.71
C GLY A 242 18.11 0.00 -8.35
N VAL A 243 17.14 0.67 -7.73
CA VAL A 243 17.28 2.07 -7.28
C VAL A 243 18.20 2.13 -6.06
N LYS A 244 19.31 2.86 -6.15
CA LYS A 244 20.30 3.01 -5.07
C LYS A 244 20.15 4.33 -4.33
N ARG A 245 19.86 5.42 -5.06
CA ARG A 245 19.75 6.77 -4.50
C ARG A 245 18.31 7.06 -4.09
N MET A 246 18.06 7.06 -2.78
CA MET A 246 16.75 7.38 -2.21
C MET A 246 16.87 7.93 -0.80
N ILE A 247 15.83 8.60 -0.33
CA ILE A 247 15.71 9.03 1.06
C ILE A 247 14.47 8.36 1.67
N ILE A 248 14.67 7.63 2.77
CA ILE A 248 13.59 7.02 3.55
C ILE A 248 13.44 7.83 4.85
N PRO A 249 12.29 8.45 5.14
CA PRO A 249 12.08 9.18 6.39
C PRO A 249 12.12 8.24 7.58
N GLN A 250 12.50 8.75 8.75
CA GLN A 250 12.46 7.96 10.00
C GLN A 250 11.01 7.62 10.39
N ASP A 251 10.12 8.64 10.32
CA ASP A 251 8.69 8.44 10.49
C ASP A 251 8.05 8.15 9.13
N GLU A 252 7.40 7.02 8.99
CA GLU A 252 6.74 6.60 7.76
C GLU A 252 5.47 7.41 7.46
N ARG A 253 5.63 8.75 7.41
CA ARG A 253 4.57 9.74 7.17
C ARG A 253 4.97 10.69 6.06
N ILE A 254 4.01 11.05 5.23
CA ILE A 254 4.25 11.93 4.07
C ILE A 254 4.81 13.31 4.47
N GLY A 255 4.27 13.91 5.55
CA GLY A 255 4.78 15.19 6.04
C GLY A 255 6.24 15.11 6.48
N SER A 256 6.63 14.06 7.21
CA SER A 256 8.02 13.81 7.62
C SER A 256 8.92 13.61 6.40
N ALA A 257 8.45 12.88 5.38
CA ALA A 257 9.20 12.68 4.14
C ALA A 257 9.48 13.99 3.41
N LEU A 258 8.48 14.87 3.28
CA LEU A 258 8.64 16.18 2.64
C LEU A 258 9.58 17.10 3.43
N MET A 259 9.53 17.05 4.76
CA MET A 259 10.48 17.78 5.61
C MET A 259 11.91 17.25 5.47
N THR A 260 12.08 15.93 5.39
CA THR A 260 13.39 15.29 5.15
C THR A 260 13.93 15.67 3.77
N LEU A 261 13.09 15.67 2.73
CA LEU A 261 13.45 16.13 1.39
C LEU A 261 13.90 17.60 1.39
N ASN A 262 13.16 18.46 2.09
CA ASN A 262 13.51 19.89 2.22
C ASN A 262 14.87 20.08 2.92
N LYS A 263 15.17 19.29 3.94
CA LYS A 263 16.47 19.30 4.62
C LYS A 263 17.58 18.86 3.68
N TYR A 264 17.40 17.76 2.96
CA TYR A 264 18.36 17.25 1.99
C TYR A 264 18.77 18.31 0.96
N TYR A 265 17.80 18.99 0.32
CA TYR A 265 18.11 20.01 -0.67
C TYR A 265 18.74 21.29 -0.04
N LYS A 266 18.42 21.61 1.22
CA LYS A 266 19.11 22.71 1.93
C LYS A 266 20.61 22.41 2.16
N GLU A 267 20.93 21.17 2.48
CA GLU A 267 22.31 20.75 2.74
C GLU A 267 23.11 20.63 1.43
N SER A 268 22.48 20.15 0.34
CA SER A 268 23.09 20.02 -0.98
C SER A 268 23.45 21.36 -1.65
N VAL A 269 22.86 22.48 -1.23
CA VAL A 269 23.20 23.84 -1.74
C VAL A 269 24.35 24.47 -0.96
N ARG A 270 24.77 23.90 0.20
CA ARG A 270 25.82 24.40 1.04
C ARG A 270 27.20 23.77 0.75
N ASN A 271 27.18 22.70 0.00
CA ASN A 271 28.37 22.01 -0.51
C ASN A 271 28.60 22.29 -2.00
#